data_56c8dd0084d18b6fb0f67d153e10c1ea
#
_entry.id   56c8dd0084d18b6fb0f67d153e10c1ea
#
_cell.length_a   1.000
_cell.length_b   1.000
_cell.length_c   1.000
_cell.angle_alpha   90.00
_cell.angle_beta   90.00
_cell.angle_gamma   90.00
#
_symmetry.space_group_name_H-M   'P 1'
#
loop_
_entity.id
_entity.type
_entity.pdbx_description
1 polymer ?
#
loop_
_entity_poly.entity_id
_entity_poly.type
_entity_poly.pdbx_seq_one_letter_code
_entity_poly.pdbx_strand_id
1 'polypeptide(L)'
;MAQAAADVEVVCDDRARQHDRPISEAMSASTLCTRRLFRPIQSLVTEAQLGRVQPHTHIRQVNRHSQPSLQTRNASTRPSNTPSRRQPIQPMQPGNDPSKKSRGKFAPIVLSFFAVGLGFYITQLVIVARQPCKHPDIQDLSKQQDVAARYDETADGFDSEVGSSEALMGINGIRKRLSRQCKGHVLEVSCGTGRNIGYYPLHPGSEIDSLTFLDLSAQMVAVCKKKWLSLYPASSSNTQTFKPNLAVRFSTTSALEAMPLAPNGGKYTTIIQTMGLCSTPDPHTLLTNLAAHLDLSNPESRILLLEHGRSDYEWMNNILDNAAQKHAEIHGCWFNRDIGGMVEAAARESGLEIVVERRKHLGTTWVFELKPSTAVAKAVEAKAKTSEATAAAEEVPSAGWRGWLGLK
;
A
#
# COMPACT_ATOMS: atom_id res chain seq x y z
N MET A 1 -6.74 3.21 -42.27
CA MET A 1 -5.74 2.85 -41.26
C MET A 1 -6.48 2.56 -39.98
N ALA A 2 -6.59 1.29 -39.63
CA ALA A 2 -7.46 0.78 -38.57
C ALA A 2 -6.92 1.13 -37.18
N GLN A 3 -7.81 1.58 -36.37
CA GLN A 3 -7.70 2.00 -35.01
C GLN A 3 -7.39 0.77 -34.14
N ALA A 4 -6.14 0.60 -33.70
CA ALA A 4 -5.82 -0.34 -32.64
C ALA A 4 -6.19 0.33 -31.31
N ALA A 5 -7.41 0.11 -30.86
CA ALA A 5 -7.80 0.36 -29.49
C ALA A 5 -7.03 -0.65 -28.63
N ALA A 6 -6.23 -0.18 -27.67
CA ALA A 6 -5.61 -1.01 -26.67
C ALA A 6 -6.71 -1.55 -25.76
N ASP A 7 -7.15 -2.78 -26.02
CA ASP A 7 -8.08 -3.48 -25.16
C ASP A 7 -7.37 -3.86 -23.86
N VAL A 8 -7.66 -3.12 -22.80
CA VAL A 8 -7.34 -3.56 -21.43
C VAL A 8 -8.37 -4.63 -21.08
N GLU A 9 -7.99 -5.89 -21.23
CA GLU A 9 -8.86 -7.02 -20.87
C GLU A 9 -8.97 -7.08 -19.34
N VAL A 10 -10.09 -6.59 -18.81
CA VAL A 10 -10.45 -6.69 -17.39
C VAL A 10 -11.22 -8.00 -17.20
N VAL A 11 -10.52 -9.06 -16.84
CA VAL A 11 -11.14 -10.37 -16.57
C VAL A 11 -11.52 -10.43 -15.09
N CYS A 12 -12.81 -10.63 -14.82
CA CYS A 12 -13.31 -10.97 -13.49
C CYS A 12 -13.45 -12.49 -13.41
N ASP A 13 -12.76 -13.14 -12.49
CA ASP A 13 -12.95 -14.57 -12.20
C ASP A 13 -13.98 -14.71 -11.06
N ASP A 14 -15.23 -15.00 -11.43
CA ASP A 14 -16.37 -15.14 -10.51
C ASP A 14 -16.54 -16.58 -9.97
N ARG A 15 -15.50 -17.39 -9.87
CA ARG A 15 -15.62 -18.81 -9.48
C ARG A 15 -16.02 -19.07 -8.03
N ALA A 16 -16.23 -18.06 -7.21
CA ALA A 16 -16.56 -18.22 -5.79
C ALA A 16 -18.07 -18.41 -5.48
N ARG A 17 -18.95 -18.65 -6.48
CA ARG A 17 -20.40 -18.81 -6.23
C ARG A 17 -20.95 -20.21 -6.52
N GLN A 18 -20.39 -21.24 -5.93
CA GLN A 18 -21.02 -22.58 -5.95
C GLN A 18 -20.70 -23.40 -4.73
N HIS A 19 -21.09 -23.00 -3.54
CA HIS A 19 -21.30 -23.88 -2.39
C HIS A 19 -22.18 -23.22 -1.31
N ASP A 20 -23.42 -22.92 -1.67
CA ASP A 20 -24.48 -22.74 -0.69
C ASP A 20 -25.55 -23.81 -0.94
N ARG A 21 -25.51 -24.87 -0.15
CA ARG A 21 -26.69 -25.69 0.15
C ARG A 21 -27.02 -25.57 1.63
N PRO A 22 -28.29 -25.31 1.96
CA PRO A 22 -28.70 -25.13 3.35
C PRO A 22 -28.83 -26.48 4.03
N ILE A 23 -28.26 -26.61 5.24
CA ILE A 23 -28.64 -27.66 6.18
C ILE A 23 -29.62 -27.05 7.16
N SER A 24 -30.85 -27.51 7.06
CA SER A 24 -31.97 -27.20 7.94
C SER A 24 -31.84 -27.94 9.26
N GLU A 25 -32.27 -27.24 10.33
CA GLU A 25 -32.90 -27.75 11.53
C GLU A 25 -32.11 -28.68 12.50
N ALA A 26 -31.78 -28.14 13.66
CA ALA A 26 -32.18 -28.75 14.91
C ALA A 26 -32.19 -27.75 16.06
N MET A 27 -33.37 -27.63 16.63
CA MET A 27 -33.76 -26.88 17.81
C MET A 27 -32.95 -27.24 19.07
N SER A 28 -32.66 -26.27 19.95
CA SER A 28 -33.21 -26.34 21.30
C SER A 28 -32.86 -25.11 22.15
N ALA A 29 -33.87 -24.68 22.83
CA ALA A 29 -34.08 -23.59 23.72
C ALA A 29 -33.19 -23.54 24.98
N SER A 30 -33.22 -22.32 25.53
CA SER A 30 -33.01 -21.85 26.92
C SER A 30 -31.67 -21.14 27.11
N THR A 31 -31.59 -19.90 27.56
CA THR A 31 -32.17 -19.33 28.78
C THR A 31 -32.02 -17.80 28.72
N LEU A 32 -33.08 -17.13 29.12
CA LEU A 32 -33.12 -15.72 29.50
C LEU A 32 -32.16 -15.40 30.67
N CYS A 33 -31.52 -14.25 30.64
CA CYS A 33 -31.36 -13.30 31.76
C CYS A 33 -30.06 -12.52 31.55
N THR A 34 -30.06 -11.28 31.42
CA THR A 34 -30.17 -10.07 32.17
C THR A 34 -29.61 -8.89 31.37
N ARG A 35 -30.52 -8.03 30.96
CA ARG A 35 -30.18 -6.65 30.55
C ARG A 35 -29.87 -5.86 31.81
N ARG A 36 -28.67 -5.25 31.90
CA ARG A 36 -28.47 -3.96 32.61
C ARG A 36 -27.25 -3.23 32.04
N LEU A 37 -27.52 -2.15 31.29
CA LEU A 37 -27.12 -0.78 31.50
C LEU A 37 -25.59 -0.51 31.51
N PHE A 38 -25.02 -0.19 30.33
CA PHE A 38 -24.04 0.88 30.26
C PHE A 38 -24.38 1.74 29.03
N ARG A 39 -24.81 2.97 29.29
CA ARG A 39 -24.95 4.00 28.26
C ARG A 39 -23.57 4.55 27.93
N PRO A 40 -23.20 4.69 26.65
CA PRO A 40 -22.04 5.50 26.29
C PRO A 40 -22.42 6.99 26.37
N ILE A 41 -21.54 7.76 26.93
CA ILE A 41 -21.59 9.23 26.98
C ILE A 41 -21.46 9.73 25.55
N GLN A 42 -22.55 10.19 24.97
CA GLN A 42 -22.54 10.96 23.74
C GLN A 42 -22.00 12.36 24.04
N SER A 43 -20.89 12.71 23.42
CA SER A 43 -20.36 14.06 23.37
C SER A 43 -21.34 14.94 22.59
N LEU A 44 -21.83 15.99 23.29
CA LEU A 44 -22.49 17.12 22.71
C LEU A 44 -21.57 17.82 21.69
N VAL A 45 -21.88 17.69 20.41
CA VAL A 45 -21.44 18.65 19.39
C VAL A 45 -22.70 19.32 18.87
N THR A 46 -22.79 20.58 19.15
CA THR A 46 -23.84 21.53 18.78
C THR A 46 -23.98 21.59 17.26
N GLU A 47 -25.22 21.40 16.79
CA GLU A 47 -25.66 21.75 15.44
C GLU A 47 -25.48 23.25 15.18
N ALA A 48 -24.58 23.60 14.25
CA ALA A 48 -24.56 24.91 13.63
C ALA A 48 -25.27 24.83 12.28
N GLN A 49 -26.30 25.64 12.14
CA GLN A 49 -27.24 25.72 11.03
C GLN A 49 -26.56 25.86 9.67
N LEU A 50 -26.96 25.00 8.77
CA LEU A 50 -26.65 25.06 7.33
C LEU A 50 -27.39 26.23 6.68
N GLY A 51 -26.69 27.34 6.47
CA GLY A 51 -27.07 28.41 5.56
C GLY A 51 -26.85 27.97 4.10
N ARG A 52 -27.94 27.88 3.37
CA ARG A 52 -28.01 27.62 1.94
C ARG A 52 -27.32 28.75 1.18
N VAL A 53 -26.14 28.51 0.56
CA VAL A 53 -25.50 29.44 -0.35
C VAL A 53 -25.67 28.93 -1.77
N GLN A 54 -26.35 29.75 -2.60
CA GLN A 54 -26.47 29.53 -4.03
C GLN A 54 -25.17 29.91 -4.76
N PRO A 55 -24.80 29.22 -5.85
CA PRO A 55 -23.61 29.55 -6.62
C PRO A 55 -23.89 30.71 -7.61
N HIS A 56 -23.28 31.84 -7.39
CA HIS A 56 -23.16 32.90 -8.41
C HIS A 56 -21.95 32.61 -9.30
N THR A 57 -22.24 32.27 -10.53
CA THR A 57 -21.27 32.23 -11.65
C THR A 57 -20.91 33.64 -12.07
N HIS A 58 -19.68 34.07 -11.80
CA HIS A 58 -19.06 35.22 -12.49
C HIS A 58 -17.91 34.71 -13.36
N ILE A 59 -18.18 34.67 -14.66
CA ILE A 59 -17.20 34.53 -15.71
C ILE A 59 -16.43 35.86 -15.81
N ARG A 60 -15.14 35.84 -15.47
CA ARG A 60 -14.22 36.94 -15.73
C ARG A 60 -13.41 36.62 -16.97
N GLN A 61 -13.75 37.28 -18.07
CA GLN A 61 -12.96 37.30 -19.30
C GLN A 61 -11.56 37.88 -19.01
N VAL A 62 -10.54 37.14 -19.40
CA VAL A 62 -9.16 37.64 -19.45
C VAL A 62 -8.87 38.07 -20.88
N ASN A 63 -8.79 39.37 -21.09
CA ASN A 63 -8.31 39.98 -22.33
C ASN A 63 -6.81 39.74 -22.47
N ARG A 64 -6.43 39.10 -23.57
CA ARG A 64 -5.07 39.14 -24.14
C ARG A 64 -4.92 40.43 -24.95
N HIS A 65 -3.81 41.10 -24.76
CA HIS A 65 -2.94 41.78 -25.73
C HIS A 65 -2.17 42.91 -25.04
N SER A 66 -0.83 42.79 -25.01
CA SER A 66 0.03 43.70 -25.83
C SER A 66 1.50 43.43 -25.53
N GLN A 67 2.25 43.26 -26.60
CA GLN A 67 3.71 43.11 -26.63
C GLN A 67 4.42 44.44 -26.29
N PRO A 68 5.67 44.37 -25.81
CA PRO A 68 6.47 45.58 -25.56
C PRO A 68 7.16 46.06 -26.83
N SER A 69 6.98 47.34 -27.17
CA SER A 69 7.73 48.05 -28.19
C SER A 69 9.06 48.59 -27.64
N LEU A 70 10.12 48.28 -28.34
CA LEU A 70 11.43 48.90 -28.21
C LEU A 70 11.34 50.40 -28.56
N GLN A 71 11.80 51.26 -27.67
CA GLN A 71 12.15 52.64 -28.03
C GLN A 71 13.56 52.99 -27.59
N THR A 72 14.24 53.55 -28.59
CA THR A 72 15.60 53.94 -28.73
C THR A 72 16.04 55.05 -27.77
N ARG A 73 17.33 54.99 -27.44
CA ARG A 73 18.15 56.03 -26.81
C ARG A 73 18.07 57.35 -27.57
N ASN A 74 17.92 58.49 -26.83
CA ASN A 74 18.50 59.79 -27.25
C ASN A 74 19.22 60.39 -26.04
N ALA A 75 20.40 60.84 -26.34
CA ALA A 75 21.36 61.49 -25.48
C ALA A 75 21.10 62.98 -25.34
N SER A 76 21.70 63.57 -24.32
CA SER A 76 22.08 64.99 -24.16
C SER A 76 21.04 65.90 -23.50
N THR A 77 21.31 66.35 -22.32
CA THR A 77 21.95 67.65 -22.04
C THR A 77 22.08 67.81 -20.51
N ARG A 78 23.26 68.32 -20.16
CA ARG A 78 23.63 68.77 -18.82
C ARG A 78 23.05 70.17 -18.57
N PRO A 79 22.59 70.51 -17.39
CA PRO A 79 22.71 71.89 -16.89
C PRO A 79 23.48 71.98 -15.56
N SER A 80 24.21 73.01 -15.54
CA SER A 80 25.03 73.72 -14.61
C SER A 80 24.73 73.64 -13.11
N ASN A 81 25.84 73.51 -12.36
CA ASN A 81 25.92 73.64 -10.89
C ASN A 81 25.54 75.08 -10.43
N THR A 82 24.61 75.11 -9.48
CA THR A 82 24.49 76.27 -8.57
C THR A 82 24.52 75.72 -7.13
N PRO A 83 25.32 76.21 -6.20
CA PRO A 83 25.42 75.72 -4.87
C PRO A 83 24.22 76.16 -4.04
N SER A 84 23.34 75.24 -3.72
CA SER A 84 22.26 75.45 -2.76
C SER A 84 22.78 75.42 -1.32
N ARG A 85 22.49 76.49 -0.60
CA ARG A 85 22.73 76.84 0.78
C ARG A 85 22.31 75.62 1.69
N ARG A 86 23.26 75.07 2.46
CA ARG A 86 23.03 74.05 3.49
C ARG A 86 22.06 74.58 4.55
N GLN A 87 20.92 73.99 4.69
CA GLN A 87 20.06 74.17 5.87
C GLN A 87 20.62 73.38 7.04
N PRO A 88 20.43 73.86 8.27
CA PRO A 88 20.91 73.19 9.48
C PRO A 88 20.16 71.83 9.65
N ILE A 89 20.92 70.80 9.90
CA ILE A 89 20.42 69.43 10.22
C ILE A 89 19.67 69.54 11.56
N GLN A 90 18.34 69.37 11.48
CA GLN A 90 17.56 69.16 12.73
C GLN A 90 17.84 67.75 13.25
N PRO A 91 17.99 67.61 14.61
CA PRO A 91 18.18 66.28 15.17
C PRO A 91 16.96 65.42 14.89
N MET A 92 17.19 64.26 14.24
CA MET A 92 16.19 63.26 14.02
C MET A 92 15.67 62.81 15.37
N GLN A 93 14.36 63.01 15.59
CA GLN A 93 13.64 62.37 16.65
C GLN A 93 13.69 60.85 16.45
N PRO A 94 13.88 60.02 17.51
CA PRO A 94 13.88 58.55 17.36
C PRO A 94 12.50 58.13 16.84
N GLY A 95 12.48 57.78 15.54
CA GLY A 95 11.31 57.21 14.91
C GLY A 95 10.90 55.93 15.61
N ASN A 96 9.65 55.80 15.96
CA ASN A 96 9.06 54.55 16.39
C ASN A 96 9.35 53.47 15.36
N ASP A 97 10.25 52.58 15.66
CA ASP A 97 10.56 51.41 14.85
C ASP A 97 9.32 50.48 14.80
N PRO A 98 8.65 50.34 13.63
CA PRO A 98 7.48 49.51 13.52
C PRO A 98 7.80 48.00 13.57
N SER A 99 9.07 47.64 13.73
CA SER A 99 9.51 46.23 13.77
C SER A 99 9.33 45.55 15.12
N LYS A 100 9.02 46.27 16.18
CA LYS A 100 8.61 45.68 17.46
C LYS A 100 7.15 45.18 17.38
N LYS A 101 6.89 44.17 16.52
CA LYS A 101 5.70 43.35 16.67
C LYS A 101 5.67 42.81 18.09
N SER A 102 4.72 43.26 18.87
CA SER A 102 4.41 42.71 20.19
C SER A 102 4.31 41.20 20.07
N ARG A 103 5.33 40.49 20.49
CA ARG A 103 5.27 39.04 20.67
C ARG A 103 4.12 38.79 21.63
N GLY A 104 3.02 38.27 21.09
CA GLY A 104 1.77 38.11 21.82
C GLY A 104 2.03 37.42 23.15
N LYS A 105 1.60 38.05 24.24
CA LYS A 105 1.75 37.54 25.61
C LYS A 105 1.09 36.16 25.82
N PHE A 106 0.34 35.70 24.83
CA PHE A 106 -0.32 34.38 24.81
C PHE A 106 0.58 33.23 24.37
N ALA A 107 1.65 33.50 23.60
CA ALA A 107 2.54 32.44 23.11
C ALA A 107 3.17 31.56 24.21
N PRO A 108 3.70 32.12 25.32
CA PRO A 108 4.25 31.31 26.42
C PRO A 108 3.16 30.50 27.15
N ILE A 109 1.95 31.04 27.26
CA ILE A 109 0.82 30.35 27.92
C ILE A 109 0.42 29.11 27.07
N VAL A 110 0.23 29.30 25.78
CA VAL A 110 -0.11 28.19 24.87
C VAL A 110 0.99 27.14 24.87
N LEU A 111 2.25 27.56 24.83
CA LEU A 111 3.39 26.64 24.88
C LEU A 111 3.44 25.85 26.21
N SER A 112 3.10 26.51 27.33
CA SER A 112 3.03 25.85 28.65
C SER A 112 1.93 24.79 28.70
N PHE A 113 0.74 25.07 28.19
CA PHE A 113 -0.33 24.07 28.10
C PHE A 113 0.06 22.89 27.23
N PHE A 114 0.72 23.17 26.09
CA PHE A 114 1.23 22.12 25.21
C PHE A 114 2.29 21.27 25.90
N ALA A 115 3.22 21.89 26.63
CA ALA A 115 4.26 21.16 27.35
C ALA A 115 3.70 20.29 28.48
N VAL A 116 2.70 20.80 29.23
CA VAL A 116 2.00 20.02 30.27
C VAL A 116 1.23 18.84 29.65
N GLY A 117 0.50 19.09 28.56
CA GLY A 117 -0.22 18.03 27.84
C GLY A 117 0.73 16.95 27.30
N LEU A 118 1.87 17.36 26.72
CA LEU A 118 2.89 16.45 26.24
C LEU A 118 3.53 15.66 27.39
N GLY A 119 3.84 16.31 28.51
CA GLY A 119 4.36 15.66 29.70
C GLY A 119 3.41 14.61 30.26
N PHE A 120 2.12 14.95 30.35
CA PHE A 120 1.09 13.99 30.75
C PHE A 120 1.01 12.79 29.79
N TYR A 121 1.01 13.07 28.47
CA TYR A 121 0.98 12.02 27.44
C TYR A 121 2.19 11.10 27.55
N ILE A 122 3.41 11.64 27.68
CA ILE A 122 4.63 10.85 27.86
C ILE A 122 4.56 10.02 29.15
N THR A 123 4.03 10.59 30.24
CA THR A 123 3.85 9.85 31.50
C THR A 123 2.92 8.65 31.31
N GLN A 124 1.80 8.83 30.62
CA GLN A 124 0.88 7.73 30.30
C GLN A 124 1.56 6.66 29.45
N LEU A 125 2.33 7.05 28.44
CA LEU A 125 3.09 6.08 27.62
C LEU A 125 4.10 5.28 28.47
N VAL A 126 4.82 5.95 29.38
CA VAL A 126 5.77 5.26 30.26
C VAL A 126 5.06 4.29 31.21
N ILE A 127 3.90 4.67 31.74
CA ILE A 127 3.10 3.77 32.58
C ILE A 127 2.67 2.55 31.78
N VAL A 128 2.10 2.73 30.59
CA VAL A 128 1.67 1.61 29.72
C VAL A 128 2.84 0.74 29.31
N ALA A 129 3.98 1.35 28.93
CA ALA A 129 5.19 0.61 28.55
C ALA A 129 5.78 -0.26 29.68
N ARG A 130 5.52 0.11 30.95
CA ARG A 130 5.99 -0.63 32.13
C ARG A 130 4.96 -1.60 32.69
N GLN A 131 3.70 -1.52 32.22
CA GLN A 131 2.68 -2.49 32.65
C GLN A 131 2.95 -3.84 31.99
N PRO A 132 2.98 -4.94 32.76
CA PRO A 132 3.01 -6.26 32.15
C PRO A 132 1.78 -6.48 31.28
N CYS A 133 1.94 -7.26 30.22
CA CYS A 133 0.81 -7.59 29.34
C CYS A 133 -0.29 -8.28 30.15
N LYS A 134 -1.51 -7.75 30.06
CA LYS A 134 -2.68 -8.32 30.74
C LYS A 134 -3.16 -9.64 30.14
N HIS A 135 -2.75 -9.90 28.90
CA HIS A 135 -3.11 -11.07 28.12
C HIS A 135 -1.83 -11.79 27.68
N PRO A 136 -1.23 -12.67 28.52
CA PRO A 136 0.04 -13.33 28.19
C PRO A 136 -0.02 -14.15 26.90
N ASP A 137 -1.22 -14.62 26.56
CA ASP A 137 -1.46 -15.45 25.38
C ASP A 137 -1.78 -14.63 24.11
N ILE A 138 -1.70 -13.29 24.16
CA ILE A 138 -2.07 -12.42 23.03
C ILE A 138 -1.18 -12.61 21.79
N GLN A 139 -0.03 -13.26 21.95
CA GLN A 139 0.88 -13.60 20.87
C GLN A 139 0.58 -14.98 20.25
N ASP A 140 -0.23 -15.79 20.90
CA ASP A 140 -0.66 -17.09 20.38
C ASP A 140 -1.67 -16.87 19.23
N LEU A 141 -1.24 -17.19 18.01
CA LEU A 141 -2.07 -17.02 16.81
C LEU A 141 -3.38 -17.79 16.90
N SER A 142 -3.40 -18.95 17.56
CA SER A 142 -4.60 -19.77 17.71
C SER A 142 -5.69 -19.12 18.57
N LYS A 143 -5.32 -18.10 19.37
CA LYS A 143 -6.22 -17.33 20.22
C LYS A 143 -6.59 -15.97 19.62
N GLN A 144 -5.92 -15.58 18.55
CA GLN A 144 -6.25 -14.36 17.82
C GLN A 144 -7.49 -14.58 16.95
N GLN A 145 -8.50 -13.75 17.12
CA GLN A 145 -9.73 -13.83 16.33
C GLN A 145 -9.46 -13.48 14.87
N ASP A 146 -10.19 -14.09 13.95
CA ASP A 146 -10.22 -13.70 12.56
C ASP A 146 -10.90 -12.31 12.45
N VAL A 147 -10.20 -11.37 11.84
CA VAL A 147 -10.62 -9.98 11.70
C VAL A 147 -10.91 -9.60 10.25
N ALA A 148 -10.90 -10.56 9.33
CA ALA A 148 -11.04 -10.31 7.89
C ALA A 148 -12.36 -9.62 7.53
N ALA A 149 -13.47 -9.97 8.21
CA ALA A 149 -14.78 -9.35 7.98
C ALA A 149 -14.81 -7.83 8.21
N ARG A 150 -13.89 -7.30 9.03
CA ARG A 150 -13.77 -5.86 9.27
C ARG A 150 -13.47 -5.07 7.99
N TYR A 151 -12.75 -5.66 7.06
CA TYR A 151 -12.39 -5.02 5.80
C TYR A 151 -13.58 -4.84 4.85
N ASP A 152 -14.57 -5.73 4.89
CA ASP A 152 -15.81 -5.57 4.14
C ASP A 152 -16.59 -4.34 4.60
N GLU A 153 -16.65 -4.11 5.93
CA GLU A 153 -17.38 -3.00 6.52
C GLU A 153 -16.69 -1.64 6.28
N THR A 154 -15.36 -1.62 6.19
CA THR A 154 -14.59 -0.37 6.13
C THR A 154 -14.13 0.02 4.73
N ALA A 155 -14.33 -0.81 3.71
CA ALA A 155 -13.74 -0.65 2.39
C ALA A 155 -13.92 0.75 1.77
N ASP A 156 -15.13 1.32 1.82
CA ASP A 156 -15.42 2.63 1.23
C ASP A 156 -14.72 3.80 1.95
N GLY A 157 -14.53 3.68 3.27
CA GLY A 157 -13.91 4.72 4.11
C GLY A 157 -12.42 4.51 4.34
N PHE A 158 -11.88 3.34 4.02
CA PHE A 158 -10.55 2.88 4.41
C PHE A 158 -9.42 3.86 4.06
N ASP A 159 -9.41 4.37 2.83
CA ASP A 159 -8.36 5.29 2.38
C ASP A 159 -8.36 6.62 3.14
N SER A 160 -9.52 7.11 3.56
CA SER A 160 -9.62 8.34 4.37
C SER A 160 -9.21 8.09 5.82
N GLU A 161 -9.49 6.91 6.34
CA GLU A 161 -9.15 6.53 7.72
C GLU A 161 -7.63 6.37 7.90
N VAL A 162 -6.98 5.60 7.00
CA VAL A 162 -5.55 5.28 7.15
C VAL A 162 -4.62 6.26 6.41
N GLY A 163 -5.14 7.06 5.48
CA GLY A 163 -4.33 7.83 4.54
C GLY A 163 -3.45 8.88 5.20
N SER A 164 -3.97 9.59 6.21
CA SER A 164 -3.23 10.63 6.94
C SER A 164 -2.12 10.05 7.81
N SER A 165 -2.38 8.94 8.51
CA SER A 165 -1.40 8.26 9.36
C SER A 165 -0.28 7.64 8.53
N GLU A 166 -0.59 6.95 7.42
CA GLU A 166 0.42 6.42 6.52
C GLU A 166 1.28 7.52 5.87
N ALA A 167 0.68 8.65 5.52
CA ALA A 167 1.42 9.79 4.97
C ALA A 167 2.40 10.36 6.01
N LEU A 168 1.95 10.57 7.25
CA LEU A 168 2.76 11.09 8.34
C LEU A 168 3.93 10.13 8.67
N MET A 169 3.67 8.84 8.71
CA MET A 169 4.68 7.80 8.94
C MET A 169 5.56 7.52 7.71
N GLY A 170 5.30 8.14 6.55
CA GLY A 170 6.08 7.93 5.34
C GLY A 170 5.91 6.53 4.72
N ILE A 171 4.85 5.81 5.06
CA ILE A 171 4.51 4.48 4.52
C ILE A 171 4.30 4.56 3.01
N ASN A 172 3.66 5.63 2.51
CA ASN A 172 3.47 5.87 1.07
C ASN A 172 4.79 5.89 0.30
N GLY A 173 5.87 6.39 0.90
CA GLY A 173 7.22 6.37 0.33
C GLY A 173 7.81 4.96 0.25
N ILE A 174 7.47 4.08 1.20
CA ILE A 174 7.88 2.66 1.20
C ILE A 174 7.09 1.91 0.13
N ARG A 175 5.76 2.05 0.09
CA ARG A 175 4.88 1.48 -0.95
C ARG A 175 5.39 1.82 -2.35
N LYS A 176 5.65 3.11 -2.61
CA LYS A 176 6.20 3.59 -3.88
C LYS A 176 7.55 2.93 -4.24
N ARG A 177 8.44 2.73 -3.26
CA ARG A 177 9.72 2.08 -3.49
C ARG A 177 9.56 0.61 -3.87
N LEU A 178 8.69 -0.13 -3.16
CA LEU A 178 8.42 -1.54 -3.44
C LEU A 178 7.72 -1.71 -4.79
N SER A 179 6.65 -0.96 -5.06
CA SER A 179 5.92 -1.03 -6.34
C SER A 179 6.81 -0.74 -7.56
N ARG A 180 7.82 0.12 -7.41
CA ARG A 180 8.78 0.43 -8.48
C ARG A 180 9.79 -0.68 -8.75
N GLN A 181 9.91 -1.65 -7.88
CA GLN A 181 10.78 -2.83 -8.07
C GLN A 181 10.04 -3.99 -8.75
N CYS A 182 8.73 -3.86 -8.94
CA CYS A 182 7.91 -4.90 -9.59
C CYS A 182 8.26 -5.01 -11.07
N LYS A 183 8.40 -6.26 -11.56
CA LYS A 183 8.74 -6.63 -12.92
C LYS A 183 8.04 -7.91 -13.33
N GLY A 184 7.90 -8.13 -14.65
CA GLY A 184 7.30 -9.33 -15.22
C GLY A 184 5.82 -9.47 -14.86
N HIS A 185 5.37 -10.68 -14.59
CA HIS A 185 4.03 -10.95 -14.10
C HIS A 185 3.96 -10.65 -12.60
N VAL A 186 3.14 -9.67 -12.23
CA VAL A 186 3.04 -9.17 -10.85
C VAL A 186 1.72 -9.62 -10.22
N LEU A 187 1.81 -10.18 -9.01
CA LEU A 187 0.67 -10.46 -8.15
C LEU A 187 0.73 -9.53 -6.92
N GLU A 188 -0.28 -8.71 -6.72
CA GLU A 188 -0.50 -7.99 -5.48
C GLU A 188 -1.52 -8.74 -4.64
N VAL A 189 -1.05 -9.29 -3.50
CA VAL A 189 -1.88 -10.04 -2.55
C VAL A 189 -2.29 -9.13 -1.40
N SER A 190 -3.51 -9.32 -0.89
CA SER A 190 -4.14 -8.42 0.08
C SER A 190 -4.11 -6.98 -0.45
N CYS A 191 -4.58 -6.81 -1.70
CA CYS A 191 -4.49 -5.54 -2.40
C CYS A 191 -5.32 -4.42 -1.75
N GLY A 192 -6.31 -4.79 -0.93
CA GLY A 192 -7.21 -3.84 -0.27
C GLY A 192 -7.88 -2.91 -1.27
N THR A 193 -7.92 -1.64 -0.97
CA THR A 193 -8.45 -0.59 -1.85
C THR A 193 -7.50 -0.19 -3.00
N GLY A 194 -6.40 -0.93 -3.23
CA GLY A 194 -5.44 -0.62 -4.29
C GLY A 194 -4.53 0.58 -3.98
N ARG A 195 -3.98 0.65 -2.77
CA ARG A 195 -3.13 1.77 -2.35
C ARG A 195 -1.79 1.84 -3.07
N ASN A 196 -1.36 0.75 -3.71
CA ASN A 196 -0.12 0.69 -4.49
C ASN A 196 -0.32 1.08 -5.97
N ILE A 197 -1.55 1.09 -6.49
CA ILE A 197 -1.86 1.27 -7.92
C ILE A 197 -1.13 2.47 -8.55
N GLY A 198 -1.16 3.64 -7.90
CA GLY A 198 -0.54 4.86 -8.41
C GLY A 198 1.00 4.87 -8.39
N TYR A 199 1.64 3.80 -7.89
CA TYR A 199 3.09 3.74 -7.75
C TYR A 199 3.76 2.78 -8.73
N TYR A 200 3.03 1.88 -9.38
CA TYR A 200 3.57 0.99 -10.39
C TYR A 200 4.13 1.76 -11.58
N PRO A 201 5.31 1.37 -12.11
CA PRO A 201 5.88 2.01 -13.29
C PRO A 201 5.20 1.48 -14.55
N LEU A 202 4.08 2.06 -14.97
CA LEU A 202 3.25 1.57 -16.08
C LEU A 202 3.48 2.34 -17.40
N HIS A 203 4.62 3.02 -17.57
CA HIS A 203 4.98 3.67 -18.83
C HIS A 203 5.30 2.65 -19.95
N PRO A 204 5.32 3.04 -21.23
CA PRO A 204 5.49 2.11 -22.34
C PRO A 204 6.74 1.23 -22.30
N GLY A 205 7.83 1.70 -21.68
CA GLY A 205 9.06 0.93 -21.47
C GLY A 205 9.12 0.17 -20.15
N SER A 206 7.99 0.00 -19.45
CA SER A 206 7.93 -0.74 -18.20
C SER A 206 8.21 -2.24 -18.40
N GLU A 207 8.91 -2.82 -17.43
CA GLU A 207 9.17 -4.26 -17.37
C GLU A 207 8.01 -5.08 -16.76
N ILE A 208 6.87 -4.44 -16.42
CA ILE A 208 5.68 -5.14 -15.92
C ILE A 208 4.89 -5.69 -17.10
N ASP A 209 4.64 -6.99 -17.13
CA ASP A 209 3.91 -7.68 -18.20
C ASP A 209 2.44 -7.88 -17.88
N SER A 210 2.12 -8.06 -16.61
CA SER A 210 0.74 -8.13 -16.13
C SER A 210 0.63 -7.72 -14.67
N LEU A 211 -0.57 -7.30 -14.26
CA LEU A 211 -0.93 -7.04 -12.87
C LEU A 211 -2.14 -7.89 -12.49
N THR A 212 -2.03 -8.64 -11.40
CA THR A 212 -3.16 -9.33 -10.78
C THR A 212 -3.32 -8.78 -9.37
N PHE A 213 -4.49 -8.23 -9.06
CA PHE A 213 -4.88 -7.74 -7.75
C PHE A 213 -5.76 -8.79 -7.09
N LEU A 214 -5.37 -9.27 -5.92
CA LEU A 214 -6.06 -10.31 -5.19
C LEU A 214 -6.36 -9.85 -3.76
N ASP A 215 -7.60 -10.02 -3.34
CA ASP A 215 -8.03 -9.80 -1.96
C ASP A 215 -9.15 -10.77 -1.60
N LEU A 216 -9.31 -11.10 -0.31
CA LEU A 216 -10.42 -11.89 0.19
C LEU A 216 -11.73 -11.10 0.13
N SER A 217 -11.68 -9.79 0.44
CA SER A 217 -12.83 -8.90 0.50
C SER A 217 -13.28 -8.46 -0.90
N ALA A 218 -14.49 -8.84 -1.28
CA ALA A 218 -15.10 -8.40 -2.53
C ALA A 218 -15.28 -6.87 -2.57
N GLN A 219 -15.58 -6.25 -1.43
CA GLN A 219 -15.74 -4.81 -1.28
C GLN A 219 -14.41 -4.09 -1.52
N MET A 220 -13.31 -4.59 -0.95
CA MET A 220 -11.97 -4.05 -1.20
C MET A 220 -11.60 -4.16 -2.68
N VAL A 221 -11.81 -5.32 -3.30
CA VAL A 221 -11.56 -5.53 -4.73
C VAL A 221 -12.39 -4.58 -5.59
N ALA A 222 -13.65 -4.34 -5.24
CA ALA A 222 -14.50 -3.40 -5.97
C ALA A 222 -13.97 -1.96 -5.90
N VAL A 223 -13.52 -1.51 -4.72
CA VAL A 223 -12.89 -0.18 -4.54
C VAL A 223 -11.56 -0.11 -5.30
N CYS A 224 -10.74 -1.16 -5.25
CA CYS A 224 -9.48 -1.29 -5.99
C CYS A 224 -9.71 -1.13 -7.50
N LYS A 225 -10.69 -1.88 -8.06
CA LYS A 225 -11.07 -1.80 -9.46
C LYS A 225 -11.57 -0.41 -9.85
N LYS A 226 -12.43 0.20 -9.03
CA LYS A 226 -12.91 1.58 -9.25
C LYS A 226 -11.75 2.57 -9.27
N LYS A 227 -10.78 2.44 -8.36
CA LYS A 227 -9.59 3.27 -8.33
C LYS A 227 -8.73 3.08 -9.57
N TRP A 228 -8.52 1.82 -10.01
CA TRP A 228 -7.82 1.53 -11.26
C TRP A 228 -8.46 2.26 -12.45
N LEU A 229 -9.77 2.09 -12.65
CA LEU A 229 -10.52 2.71 -13.75
C LEU A 229 -10.49 4.25 -13.70
N SER A 230 -10.40 4.83 -12.50
CA SER A 230 -10.27 6.28 -12.31
C SER A 230 -8.89 6.80 -12.71
N LEU A 231 -7.83 6.06 -12.41
CA LEU A 231 -6.45 6.45 -12.71
C LEU A 231 -6.07 6.15 -14.17
N TYR A 232 -6.63 5.09 -14.75
CA TYR A 232 -6.31 4.57 -16.07
C TYR A 232 -7.60 4.32 -16.87
N PRO A 233 -8.35 5.39 -17.24
CA PRO A 233 -9.59 5.23 -18.00
C PRO A 233 -9.30 4.72 -19.41
N ALA A 234 -10.08 3.76 -19.89
CA ALA A 234 -9.95 3.16 -21.22
C ALA A 234 -10.06 4.19 -22.38
N SER A 235 -10.75 5.31 -22.13
CA SER A 235 -10.93 6.40 -23.09
C SER A 235 -9.78 7.40 -23.10
N SER A 236 -8.73 7.23 -22.29
CA SER A 236 -7.59 8.12 -22.26
C SER A 236 -6.82 8.00 -23.57
N SER A 237 -6.90 9.03 -24.40
CA SER A 237 -6.11 9.18 -25.64
C SER A 237 -4.60 9.30 -25.40
N ASN A 238 -4.19 9.24 -24.14
CA ASN A 238 -2.80 9.44 -23.73
C ASN A 238 -2.02 8.11 -23.73
N THR A 239 -2.03 7.42 -24.90
CA THR A 239 -1.28 6.18 -25.14
C THR A 239 0.24 6.35 -24.98
N GLN A 240 0.76 7.56 -24.85
CA GLN A 240 2.18 7.82 -24.61
C GLN A 240 2.62 7.58 -23.15
N THR A 241 1.70 7.51 -22.20
CA THR A 241 2.03 7.42 -20.77
C THR A 241 1.73 6.06 -20.14
N PHE A 242 1.04 5.18 -20.87
CA PHE A 242 0.62 3.88 -20.36
C PHE A 242 1.10 2.73 -21.26
N LYS A 243 1.54 1.61 -20.66
CA LYS A 243 1.99 0.42 -21.39
C LYS A 243 0.82 -0.18 -22.18
N PRO A 244 0.90 -0.27 -23.51
CA PRO A 244 -0.16 -0.89 -24.32
C PRO A 244 -0.25 -2.38 -24.01
N ASN A 245 -1.46 -2.94 -24.09
CA ASN A 245 -1.74 -4.37 -23.90
C ASN A 245 -1.32 -4.94 -22.54
N LEU A 246 -1.30 -4.11 -21.49
CA LEU A 246 -1.07 -4.59 -20.14
C LEU A 246 -2.28 -5.41 -19.65
N ALA A 247 -2.08 -6.70 -19.39
CA ALA A 247 -3.12 -7.54 -18.81
C ALA A 247 -3.32 -7.20 -17.33
N VAL A 248 -4.54 -6.80 -16.94
CA VAL A 248 -4.89 -6.45 -15.57
C VAL A 248 -6.08 -7.27 -15.11
N ARG A 249 -5.94 -7.97 -13.99
CA ARG A 249 -7.00 -8.82 -13.40
C ARG A 249 -7.27 -8.42 -11.96
N PHE A 250 -8.53 -8.61 -11.56
CA PHE A 250 -8.99 -8.45 -10.20
C PHE A 250 -9.64 -9.76 -9.75
N SER A 251 -9.19 -10.31 -8.64
CA SER A 251 -9.64 -11.60 -8.12
C SER A 251 -10.09 -11.46 -6.68
N THR A 252 -11.29 -11.94 -6.39
CA THR A 252 -11.80 -12.09 -5.03
C THR A 252 -11.57 -13.53 -4.61
N THR A 253 -10.44 -13.79 -3.97
CA THR A 253 -10.00 -15.14 -3.60
C THR A 253 -9.19 -15.08 -2.31
N SER A 254 -9.32 -16.10 -1.48
CA SER A 254 -8.46 -16.27 -0.30
C SER A 254 -7.03 -16.60 -0.74
N ALA A 255 -6.05 -15.88 -0.22
CA ALA A 255 -4.64 -16.22 -0.43
C ALA A 255 -4.19 -17.46 0.38
N LEU A 256 -5.06 -17.98 1.26
CA LEU A 256 -4.87 -19.24 1.96
C LEU A 256 -5.28 -20.45 1.11
N GLU A 257 -5.95 -20.22 -0.01
CA GLU A 257 -6.41 -21.21 -0.97
C GLU A 257 -5.59 -21.17 -2.26
N ALA A 258 -6.07 -21.84 -3.32
CA ALA A 258 -5.43 -21.81 -4.61
C ALA A 258 -5.59 -20.45 -5.28
N MET A 259 -4.52 -19.68 -5.34
CA MET A 259 -4.48 -18.40 -6.05
C MET A 259 -4.42 -18.59 -7.56
N PRO A 260 -4.93 -17.61 -8.36
CA PRO A 260 -4.85 -17.68 -9.82
C PRO A 260 -3.38 -17.64 -10.29
N LEU A 261 -3.07 -18.41 -11.31
CA LEU A 261 -1.78 -18.33 -12.02
C LEU A 261 -1.66 -17.02 -12.80
N ALA A 262 -0.46 -16.64 -13.21
CA ALA A 262 -0.22 -15.51 -14.09
C ALA A 262 -1.04 -15.65 -15.41
N PRO A 263 -1.33 -14.57 -16.15
CA PRO A 263 -2.15 -14.62 -17.36
C PRO A 263 -1.62 -15.58 -18.43
N ASN A 264 -0.32 -15.84 -18.45
CA ASN A 264 0.33 -16.82 -19.35
C ASN A 264 0.20 -18.28 -18.88
N GLY A 265 -0.52 -18.54 -17.77
CA GLY A 265 -0.63 -19.86 -17.15
C GLY A 265 0.58 -20.27 -16.31
N GLY A 266 1.61 -19.43 -16.23
CA GLY A 266 2.82 -19.64 -15.44
C GLY A 266 2.74 -19.07 -14.02
N LYS A 267 3.91 -19.02 -13.37
CA LYS A 267 4.07 -18.40 -12.06
C LYS A 267 4.42 -16.92 -12.17
N TYR A 268 4.35 -16.22 -11.06
CA TYR A 268 4.64 -14.78 -11.00
C TYR A 268 6.13 -14.51 -10.85
N THR A 269 6.62 -13.46 -11.52
CA THR A 269 7.99 -12.97 -11.36
C THR A 269 8.11 -12.08 -10.12
N THR A 270 7.06 -11.33 -9.81
CA THR A 270 7.01 -10.50 -8.60
C THR A 270 5.71 -10.74 -7.84
N ILE A 271 5.82 -10.96 -6.54
CA ILE A 271 4.69 -10.97 -5.63
C ILE A 271 4.90 -9.84 -4.63
N ILE A 272 3.91 -8.98 -4.46
CA ILE A 272 3.94 -7.88 -3.49
C ILE A 272 2.76 -8.01 -2.54
N GLN A 273 3.04 -7.87 -1.24
CA GLN A 273 2.01 -7.81 -0.20
C GLN A 273 2.33 -6.69 0.76
N THR A 274 1.30 -5.94 1.13
CA THR A 274 1.46 -4.79 2.02
C THR A 274 0.35 -4.76 3.06
N MET A 275 0.73 -4.94 4.34
CA MET A 275 -0.16 -4.92 5.51
C MET A 275 -1.20 -6.06 5.49
N GLY A 276 -0.80 -7.27 5.09
CA GLY A 276 -1.66 -8.44 4.99
C GLY A 276 -1.38 -9.52 6.04
N LEU A 277 -0.10 -9.74 6.40
CA LEU A 277 0.29 -10.76 7.38
C LEU A 277 -0.27 -10.50 8.78
N CYS A 278 -0.48 -9.24 9.12
CA CYS A 278 -1.06 -8.87 10.40
C CYS A 278 -2.56 -9.15 10.51
N SER A 279 -3.25 -9.43 9.39
CA SER A 279 -4.71 -9.55 9.33
C SER A 279 -5.20 -10.96 8.97
N THR A 280 -4.35 -11.78 8.37
CA THR A 280 -4.71 -13.16 8.00
C THR A 280 -4.78 -14.08 9.24
N PRO A 281 -5.70 -15.04 9.29
CA PRO A 281 -5.73 -16.02 10.37
C PRO A 281 -4.53 -16.97 10.35
N ASP A 282 -3.97 -17.26 9.18
CA ASP A 282 -2.81 -18.17 9.02
C ASP A 282 -1.70 -17.51 8.17
N PRO A 283 -0.80 -16.74 8.82
CA PRO A 283 0.32 -16.09 8.13
C PRO A 283 1.31 -17.09 7.51
N HIS A 284 1.49 -18.28 8.11
CA HIS A 284 2.40 -19.30 7.62
C HIS A 284 1.92 -19.86 6.28
N THR A 285 0.66 -20.33 6.21
CA THR A 285 0.05 -20.80 4.96
C THR A 285 0.04 -19.71 3.90
N LEU A 286 -0.23 -18.45 4.27
CA LEU A 286 -0.15 -17.34 3.33
C LEU A 286 1.24 -17.23 2.72
N LEU A 287 2.30 -17.16 3.53
CA LEU A 287 3.68 -17.01 3.06
C LEU A 287 4.14 -18.19 2.19
N THR A 288 3.80 -19.42 2.55
CA THR A 288 4.12 -20.61 1.76
C THR A 288 3.38 -20.63 0.42
N ASN A 289 2.12 -20.16 0.39
CA ASN A 289 1.36 -19.99 -0.84
C ASN A 289 1.96 -18.92 -1.75
N LEU A 290 2.44 -17.79 -1.20
CA LEU A 290 3.18 -16.80 -2.00
C LEU A 290 4.40 -17.45 -2.66
N ALA A 291 5.20 -18.19 -1.90
CA ALA A 291 6.38 -18.88 -2.42
C ALA A 291 6.02 -19.92 -3.48
N ALA A 292 4.92 -20.67 -3.29
CA ALA A 292 4.44 -21.65 -4.24
C ALA A 292 4.02 -21.05 -5.59
N HIS A 293 3.59 -19.78 -5.61
CA HIS A 293 3.20 -19.05 -6.82
C HIS A 293 4.31 -18.22 -7.44
N LEU A 294 5.48 -18.12 -6.78
CA LEU A 294 6.66 -17.45 -7.32
C LEU A 294 7.38 -18.33 -8.33
N ASP A 295 7.86 -17.76 -9.41
CA ASP A 295 8.73 -18.47 -10.37
C ASP A 295 10.14 -18.63 -9.78
N LEU A 296 10.37 -19.78 -9.15
CA LEU A 296 11.64 -20.12 -8.52
C LEU A 296 12.75 -20.42 -9.54
N SER A 297 12.42 -20.60 -10.83
CA SER A 297 13.41 -20.82 -11.88
C SER A 297 14.11 -19.53 -12.31
N ASN A 298 13.47 -18.40 -12.08
CA ASN A 298 13.99 -17.09 -12.40
C ASN A 298 14.66 -16.45 -11.18
N PRO A 299 15.99 -16.27 -11.16
CA PRO A 299 16.72 -15.68 -10.01
C PRO A 299 16.34 -14.21 -9.75
N GLU A 300 15.72 -13.53 -10.69
CA GLU A 300 15.21 -12.17 -10.51
C GLU A 300 13.82 -12.12 -9.90
N SER A 301 13.16 -13.27 -9.76
CA SER A 301 11.87 -13.34 -9.08
C SER A 301 11.99 -12.94 -7.61
N ARG A 302 10.95 -12.30 -7.09
CA ARG A 302 10.99 -11.78 -5.74
C ARG A 302 9.62 -11.69 -5.06
N ILE A 303 9.62 -11.80 -3.74
CA ILE A 303 8.50 -11.43 -2.89
C ILE A 303 8.88 -10.14 -2.14
N LEU A 304 8.01 -9.15 -2.22
CA LEU A 304 8.18 -7.85 -1.57
C LEU A 304 7.12 -7.70 -0.48
N LEU A 305 7.55 -7.53 0.77
CA LEU A 305 6.64 -7.41 1.91
C LEU A 305 6.82 -6.06 2.60
N LEU A 306 5.70 -5.48 3.05
CA LEU A 306 5.63 -4.34 3.96
C LEU A 306 4.59 -4.65 5.03
N GLU A 307 5.01 -4.81 6.28
CA GLU A 307 4.15 -5.33 7.33
C GLU A 307 4.30 -4.57 8.65
N HIS A 308 3.26 -4.63 9.48
CA HIS A 308 3.33 -4.27 10.89
C HIS A 308 3.69 -5.49 11.74
N GLY A 309 4.54 -5.27 12.74
CA GLY A 309 4.92 -6.36 13.64
C GLY A 309 5.65 -5.88 14.88
N ARG A 310 6.11 -6.84 15.66
CA ARG A 310 6.87 -6.59 16.90
C ARG A 310 8.13 -5.78 16.64
N SER A 311 8.48 -5.01 17.66
CA SER A 311 9.72 -4.20 17.74
C SER A 311 10.89 -5.03 18.28
N ASP A 312 12.11 -4.49 18.15
CA ASP A 312 13.28 -4.97 18.91
C ASP A 312 13.25 -4.53 20.38
N TYR A 313 12.41 -3.56 20.70
CA TYR A 313 12.33 -2.99 22.04
C TYR A 313 11.18 -3.63 22.83
N GLU A 314 11.49 -4.28 23.94
CA GLU A 314 10.53 -4.94 24.81
C GLU A 314 9.44 -3.96 25.32
N TRP A 315 9.83 -2.74 25.73
CA TRP A 315 8.89 -1.73 26.17
C TRP A 315 7.85 -1.34 25.10
N MET A 316 8.27 -1.36 23.81
CA MET A 316 7.37 -1.12 22.69
C MET A 316 6.44 -2.32 22.52
N ASN A 317 6.97 -3.54 22.62
CA ASN A 317 6.18 -4.75 22.53
C ASN A 317 5.12 -4.84 23.64
N ASN A 318 5.45 -4.39 24.84
CA ASN A 318 4.45 -4.28 25.92
C ASN A 318 3.30 -3.32 25.56
N ILE A 319 3.58 -2.21 24.89
CA ILE A 319 2.54 -1.29 24.39
C ILE A 319 1.69 -1.97 23.32
N LEU A 320 2.34 -2.63 22.34
CA LEU A 320 1.64 -3.35 21.28
C LEU A 320 0.75 -4.46 21.85
N ASP A 321 1.27 -5.30 22.73
CA ASP A 321 0.54 -6.41 23.30
C ASP A 321 -0.68 -5.95 24.13
N ASN A 322 -0.53 -4.88 24.94
CA ASN A 322 -1.64 -4.33 25.71
C ASN A 322 -2.73 -3.67 24.85
N ALA A 323 -2.40 -3.25 23.63
CA ALA A 323 -3.35 -2.61 22.73
C ALA A 323 -3.84 -3.54 21.60
N ALA A 324 -3.23 -4.72 21.43
CA ALA A 324 -3.41 -5.58 20.26
C ALA A 324 -4.86 -5.97 20.01
N GLN A 325 -5.57 -6.45 21.01
CA GLN A 325 -6.95 -6.90 20.85
C GLN A 325 -7.85 -5.77 20.37
N LYS A 326 -7.79 -4.60 21.05
CA LYS A 326 -8.59 -3.45 20.67
C LYS A 326 -8.23 -2.92 19.28
N HIS A 327 -6.94 -2.96 18.93
CA HIS A 327 -6.48 -2.55 17.61
C HIS A 327 -7.00 -3.50 16.52
N ALA A 328 -6.99 -4.79 16.76
CA ALA A 328 -7.52 -5.79 15.85
C ALA A 328 -9.03 -5.64 15.63
N GLU A 329 -9.79 -5.41 16.69
CA GLU A 329 -11.24 -5.18 16.63
C GLU A 329 -11.60 -3.92 15.83
N ILE A 330 -10.81 -2.85 15.95
CA ILE A 330 -11.09 -1.56 15.29
C ILE A 330 -10.55 -1.53 13.86
N HIS A 331 -9.33 -2.02 13.65
CA HIS A 331 -8.59 -1.83 12.39
C HIS A 331 -8.34 -3.13 11.60
N GLY A 332 -8.77 -4.28 12.11
CA GLY A 332 -8.55 -5.57 11.44
C GLY A 332 -7.08 -6.01 11.41
N CYS A 333 -6.24 -5.55 12.35
CA CYS A 333 -4.79 -5.79 12.31
C CYS A 333 -4.22 -6.20 13.67
N TRP A 334 -3.60 -7.38 13.75
CA TRP A 334 -2.82 -7.85 14.88
C TRP A 334 -1.36 -7.38 14.75
N PHE A 335 -1.13 -6.12 15.06
CA PHE A 335 0.17 -5.45 14.83
C PHE A 335 1.28 -5.88 15.81
N ASN A 336 1.00 -6.80 16.73
CA ASN A 336 1.92 -7.36 17.71
C ASN A 336 2.52 -8.71 17.31
N ARG A 337 2.31 -9.16 16.08
CA ARG A 337 2.84 -10.44 15.56
C ARG A 337 4.35 -10.39 15.36
N ASP A 338 5.01 -11.52 15.58
CA ASP A 338 6.43 -11.69 15.23
C ASP A 338 6.58 -11.96 13.72
N ILE A 339 6.44 -10.90 12.96
CA ILE A 339 6.56 -10.96 11.49
C ILE A 339 7.94 -11.44 11.05
N GLY A 340 9.00 -11.03 11.77
CA GLY A 340 10.37 -11.45 11.46
C GLY A 340 10.52 -12.96 11.49
N GLY A 341 10.18 -13.57 12.63
CA GLY A 341 10.26 -15.03 12.80
C GLY A 341 9.37 -15.80 11.82
N MET A 342 8.15 -15.29 11.53
CA MET A 342 7.24 -15.89 10.56
C MET A 342 7.83 -15.90 9.15
N VAL A 343 8.34 -14.77 8.68
CA VAL A 343 8.95 -14.64 7.35
C VAL A 343 10.21 -15.49 7.23
N GLU A 344 11.04 -15.51 8.27
CA GLU A 344 12.27 -16.32 8.29
C GLU A 344 11.97 -17.82 8.21
N ALA A 345 10.99 -18.30 8.98
CA ALA A 345 10.57 -19.69 8.95
C ALA A 345 10.04 -20.11 7.58
N ALA A 346 9.10 -19.33 7.03
CA ALA A 346 8.50 -19.62 5.72
C ALA A 346 9.53 -19.52 4.57
N ALA A 347 10.47 -18.58 4.61
CA ALA A 347 11.53 -18.46 3.62
C ALA A 347 12.41 -19.70 3.60
N ARG A 348 12.82 -20.19 4.78
CA ARG A 348 13.64 -21.39 4.91
C ARG A 348 12.95 -22.63 4.35
N GLU A 349 11.67 -22.81 4.69
CA GLU A 349 10.88 -23.95 4.21
C GLU A 349 10.63 -23.92 2.71
N SER A 350 10.45 -22.72 2.15
CA SER A 350 10.13 -22.52 0.73
C SER A 350 11.36 -22.40 -0.18
N GLY A 351 12.57 -22.51 0.38
CA GLY A 351 13.80 -22.36 -0.41
C GLY A 351 14.05 -20.94 -0.89
N LEU A 352 13.53 -19.95 -0.17
CA LEU A 352 13.81 -18.54 -0.40
C LEU A 352 14.89 -18.04 0.56
N GLU A 353 15.57 -16.96 0.19
CA GLU A 353 16.47 -16.22 1.05
C GLU A 353 15.99 -14.77 1.22
N ILE A 354 16.13 -14.22 2.41
CA ILE A 354 15.85 -12.83 2.73
C ILE A 354 17.05 -12.00 2.28
N VAL A 355 16.94 -11.31 1.14
CA VAL A 355 18.02 -10.47 0.60
C VAL A 355 17.98 -9.03 1.14
N VAL A 356 16.81 -8.59 1.59
CA VAL A 356 16.64 -7.30 2.26
C VAL A 356 15.71 -7.47 3.45
N GLU A 357 16.18 -7.04 4.60
CA GLU A 357 15.36 -6.79 5.77
C GLU A 357 15.61 -5.35 6.25
N ARG A 358 14.56 -4.60 6.44
CA ARG A 358 14.64 -3.25 6.99
C ARG A 358 13.50 -3.02 7.96
N ARG A 359 13.82 -2.34 9.04
CA ARG A 359 12.87 -1.97 10.08
C ARG A 359 12.78 -0.46 10.23
N LYS A 360 11.58 0.05 10.51
CA LYS A 360 11.31 1.47 10.74
C LYS A 360 10.37 1.63 11.92
N HIS A 361 10.15 2.87 12.35
CA HIS A 361 9.19 3.23 13.40
C HIS A 361 9.45 2.44 14.69
N LEU A 362 10.66 2.58 15.23
CA LEU A 362 11.11 1.82 16.41
C LEU A 362 11.00 0.29 16.21
N GLY A 363 11.21 -0.18 15.00
CA GLY A 363 11.20 -1.60 14.67
C GLY A 363 9.82 -2.20 14.37
N THR A 364 8.74 -1.42 14.45
CA THR A 364 7.36 -1.94 14.26
C THR A 364 6.91 -2.03 12.81
N THR A 365 7.66 -1.47 11.87
CA THR A 365 7.38 -1.57 10.43
C THR A 365 8.49 -2.35 9.76
N TRP A 366 8.13 -3.47 9.17
CA TRP A 366 9.01 -4.42 8.53
C TRP A 366 8.94 -4.31 7.01
N VAL A 367 10.08 -4.38 6.36
CA VAL A 367 10.19 -4.40 4.90
C VAL A 367 11.11 -5.53 4.52
N PHE A 368 10.63 -6.47 3.72
CA PHE A 368 11.42 -7.59 3.23
C PHE A 368 11.46 -7.64 1.70
N GLU A 369 12.57 -8.13 1.18
CA GLU A 369 12.70 -8.68 -0.15
C GLU A 369 13.24 -10.09 -0.04
N LEU A 370 12.48 -11.06 -0.54
CA LEU A 370 12.88 -12.46 -0.61
C LEU A 370 13.11 -12.84 -2.07
N LYS A 371 14.12 -13.69 -2.32
CA LYS A 371 14.43 -14.24 -3.65
C LYS A 371 14.60 -15.75 -3.56
N PRO A 372 14.49 -16.49 -4.70
CA PRO A 372 14.89 -17.88 -4.74
C PRO A 372 16.33 -18.04 -4.26
N SER A 373 16.56 -18.98 -3.34
CA SER A 373 17.93 -19.26 -2.90
C SER A 373 18.77 -19.80 -4.07
N THR A 374 20.05 -19.50 -4.05
CA THR A 374 20.98 -19.95 -5.09
C THR A 374 20.95 -21.48 -5.29
N ALA A 375 20.72 -22.24 -4.21
CA ALA A 375 20.62 -23.70 -4.26
C ALA A 375 19.35 -24.15 -5.01
N VAL A 376 18.20 -23.52 -4.72
CA VAL A 376 16.91 -23.82 -5.36
C VAL A 376 16.94 -23.42 -6.83
N ALA A 377 17.43 -22.24 -7.14
CA ALA A 377 17.54 -21.77 -8.54
C ALA A 377 18.36 -22.74 -9.40
N LYS A 378 19.52 -23.19 -8.91
CA LYS A 378 20.34 -24.19 -9.59
C LYS A 378 19.64 -25.55 -9.72
N ALA A 379 18.94 -26.01 -8.70
CA ALA A 379 18.20 -27.28 -8.73
C ALA A 379 17.05 -27.26 -9.75
N VAL A 380 16.31 -26.16 -9.84
CA VAL A 380 15.22 -25.98 -10.81
C VAL A 380 15.77 -25.90 -12.22
N GLU A 381 16.85 -25.16 -12.45
CA GLU A 381 17.51 -25.08 -13.75
C GLU A 381 18.07 -26.47 -14.23
N ALA A 382 18.64 -27.23 -13.29
CA ALA A 382 19.13 -28.59 -13.61
C ALA A 382 17.97 -29.54 -14.00
N LYS A 383 16.82 -29.46 -13.29
CA LYS A 383 15.64 -30.26 -13.64
C LYS A 383 15.06 -29.86 -15.00
N ALA A 384 15.00 -28.58 -15.32
CA ALA A 384 14.52 -28.08 -16.62
C ALA A 384 15.39 -28.63 -17.76
N LYS A 385 16.70 -28.54 -17.63
CA LYS A 385 17.66 -29.09 -18.63
C LYS A 385 17.51 -30.61 -18.80
N THR A 386 17.25 -31.35 -17.72
CA THR A 386 17.03 -32.79 -17.77
C THR A 386 15.72 -33.12 -18.47
N SER A 387 14.64 -32.40 -18.22
CA SER A 387 13.35 -32.62 -18.88
C SER A 387 13.40 -32.29 -20.39
N GLU A 388 14.09 -31.22 -20.79
CA GLU A 388 14.30 -30.88 -22.20
C GLU A 388 15.12 -31.95 -22.91
N ALA A 389 16.17 -32.48 -22.26
CA ALA A 389 16.98 -33.55 -22.82
C ALA A 389 16.19 -34.87 -22.98
N THR A 390 15.28 -35.16 -22.05
CA THR A 390 14.41 -36.35 -22.13
C THR A 390 13.37 -36.18 -23.23
N ALA A 391 12.73 -35.01 -23.37
CA ALA A 391 11.77 -34.70 -24.43
C ALA A 391 12.44 -34.75 -25.83
N ALA A 392 13.65 -34.22 -25.96
CA ALA A 392 14.43 -34.31 -27.20
C ALA A 392 14.86 -35.75 -27.58
N ALA A 393 15.03 -36.62 -26.56
CA ALA A 393 15.36 -38.03 -26.77
C ALA A 393 14.13 -38.87 -27.22
N GLU A 394 12.91 -38.46 -26.83
CA GLU A 394 11.66 -39.09 -27.27
C GLU A 394 11.22 -38.66 -28.68
N GLU A 395 11.67 -37.52 -29.19
CA GLU A 395 11.40 -37.05 -30.54
C GLU A 395 12.30 -37.67 -31.64
N VAL A 396 13.16 -38.61 -31.33
CA VAL A 396 13.91 -39.33 -32.37
C VAL A 396 12.90 -40.13 -33.20
N PRO A 397 12.66 -39.78 -34.48
CA PRO A 397 11.72 -40.51 -35.31
C PRO A 397 12.20 -41.96 -35.41
N SER A 398 11.33 -42.91 -35.12
CA SER A 398 11.55 -44.30 -35.47
C SER A 398 11.73 -44.35 -36.99
N ALA A 399 12.99 -44.24 -37.43
CA ALA A 399 13.38 -44.43 -38.82
C ALA A 399 12.86 -45.81 -39.21
N GLY A 400 11.82 -45.80 -40.01
CA GLY A 400 11.06 -46.98 -40.38
C GLY A 400 11.96 -48.04 -40.97
N TRP A 401 12.01 -49.19 -40.34
CA TRP A 401 12.55 -50.46 -40.82
C TRP A 401 11.78 -51.02 -42.03
N ARG A 402 11.28 -50.18 -42.97
CA ARG A 402 10.57 -50.60 -44.19
C ARG A 402 11.41 -50.60 -45.45
N GLY A 403 12.73 -50.51 -45.33
CA GLY A 403 13.64 -50.41 -46.48
C GLY A 403 14.47 -51.62 -46.82
N TRP A 404 14.37 -52.74 -46.09
CA TRP A 404 15.36 -53.87 -46.28
C TRP A 404 14.78 -55.25 -46.58
N LEU A 405 13.56 -55.31 -47.14
CA LEU A 405 13.10 -56.58 -47.81
C LEU A 405 12.78 -56.28 -49.26
N GLY A 406 13.87 -56.32 -50.05
CA GLY A 406 13.78 -56.50 -51.48
C GLY A 406 13.22 -57.87 -51.77
N LEU A 407 11.95 -57.95 -52.16
CA LEU A 407 11.39 -59.11 -52.91
C LEU A 407 10.93 -58.61 -54.25
N LYS A 408 11.60 -59.27 -55.26
CA LYS A 408 11.21 -59.20 -56.67
C LYS A 408 9.78 -59.65 -56.88
#